data_1b77ce0e191ac3e7b1c82d82dbe275d2
#
_entry.id   1b77ce0e191ac3e7b1c82d82dbe275d2
#
_cell.length_a   1.000
_cell.length_b   1.000
_cell.length_c   1.000
_cell.angle_alpha   90.00
_cell.angle_beta   90.00
_cell.angle_gamma   90.00
#
_symmetry.space_group_name_H-M   'P 1'
#
loop_
_entity.id
_entity.type
_entity.pdbx_description
1 polymer ?
#
loop_
_entity_poly.entity_id
_entity_poly.type
_entity_poly.pdbx_seq_one_letter_code
_entity_poly.pdbx_strand_id
1 'polypeptide(L)'
;MNLKKLINGNGRLSEIIRFGLVGGLATGIQLGMYYVFAEAVGLTAVIATIISYGISFVFNFILSNFFTFHTRPNAKKGLGFIASHAINMGLQVGLVAVFNIFMPKSLAILPAMAICVPVNYLLVRIALTSKLTQSKKEKAKVNQDKRPDNPRSPKH
;
A
#
# COMPACT_ATOMS: atom_id res chain seq x y z
N MET A 1 4.83 -24.60 -12.58
CA MET A 1 5.59 -23.37 -12.24
C MET A 1 5.76 -23.33 -10.73
N ASN A 2 7.00 -23.46 -10.20
CA ASN A 2 7.23 -23.65 -8.76
C ASN A 2 7.03 -22.34 -8.00
N LEU A 3 6.09 -22.30 -7.03
CA LEU A 3 5.76 -21.15 -6.19
C LEU A 3 7.00 -20.57 -5.47
N LYS A 4 7.93 -21.45 -5.04
CA LYS A 4 9.23 -21.06 -4.44
C LYS A 4 10.11 -20.22 -5.39
N LYS A 5 10.06 -20.51 -6.70
CA LYS A 5 10.82 -19.77 -7.72
C LYS A 5 10.20 -18.41 -8.04
N LEU A 6 8.88 -18.30 -7.88
CA LEU A 6 8.13 -17.05 -8.01
C LEU A 6 8.31 -16.12 -6.80
N ILE A 7 8.46 -16.68 -5.61
CA ILE A 7 8.64 -15.88 -4.38
C ILE A 7 10.10 -15.43 -4.21
N ASN A 8 11.08 -16.27 -4.59
CA ASN A 8 12.51 -15.97 -4.43
C ASN A 8 13.16 -15.30 -5.65
N GLY A 9 12.42 -15.06 -6.73
CA GLY A 9 12.93 -14.38 -7.92
C GLY A 9 13.18 -12.90 -7.68
N ASN A 10 14.22 -12.34 -8.30
CA ASN A 10 14.52 -10.90 -8.27
C ASN A 10 13.74 -10.10 -9.34
N GLY A 11 12.68 -10.65 -9.90
CA GLY A 11 11.88 -10.04 -10.95
C GLY A 11 10.70 -9.22 -10.40
N ARG A 12 10.19 -8.27 -11.20
CA ARG A 12 9.00 -7.47 -10.89
C ARG A 12 7.78 -8.31 -10.50
N LEU A 13 7.65 -9.52 -11.10
CA LEU A 13 6.55 -10.42 -10.81
C LEU A 13 6.63 -10.99 -9.39
N SER A 14 7.83 -11.32 -8.91
CA SER A 14 8.06 -11.77 -7.53
C SER A 14 7.74 -10.67 -6.51
N GLU A 15 8.08 -9.43 -6.81
CA GLU A 15 7.72 -8.27 -5.98
C GLU A 15 6.20 -8.10 -5.86
N ILE A 16 5.48 -8.20 -6.99
CA ILE A 16 4.01 -8.08 -7.02
C ILE A 16 3.37 -9.22 -6.23
N ILE A 17 3.86 -10.45 -6.37
CA ILE A 17 3.32 -11.61 -5.65
C ILE A 17 3.57 -11.47 -4.14
N ARG A 18 4.79 -11.09 -3.73
CA ARG A 18 5.11 -10.84 -2.33
C ARG A 18 4.25 -9.72 -1.73
N PHE A 19 4.08 -8.63 -2.49
CA PHE A 19 3.22 -7.52 -2.08
C PHE A 19 1.75 -7.97 -1.96
N GLY A 20 1.26 -8.78 -2.90
CA GLY A 20 -0.09 -9.35 -2.85
C GLY A 20 -0.31 -10.28 -1.66
N LEU A 21 0.68 -11.13 -1.33
CA LEU A 21 0.63 -12.01 -0.16
C LEU A 21 0.62 -11.22 1.15
N VAL A 22 1.49 -10.23 1.28
CA VAL A 22 1.55 -9.35 2.47
C VAL A 22 0.25 -8.55 2.60
N GLY A 23 -0.26 -8.00 1.50
CA GLY A 23 -1.53 -7.28 1.47
C GLY A 23 -2.72 -8.17 1.83
N GLY A 24 -2.76 -9.41 1.31
CA GLY A 24 -3.79 -10.40 1.67
C GLY A 24 -3.76 -10.76 3.16
N LEU A 25 -2.56 -10.98 3.71
CA LEU A 25 -2.39 -11.25 5.14
C LEU A 25 -2.85 -10.07 6.00
N ALA A 26 -2.46 -8.86 5.62
CA ALA A 26 -2.87 -7.63 6.31
C ALA A 26 -4.40 -7.44 6.27
N THR A 27 -5.03 -7.75 5.14
CA THR A 27 -6.49 -7.73 4.97
C THR A 27 -7.17 -8.75 5.91
N GLY A 28 -6.63 -9.95 6.02
CA GLY A 28 -7.11 -10.97 6.96
C GLY A 28 -6.99 -10.53 8.43
N ILE A 29 -5.86 -9.94 8.80
CA ILE A 29 -5.65 -9.37 10.15
C ILE A 29 -6.67 -8.25 10.42
N GLN A 30 -6.87 -7.34 9.47
CA GLN A 30 -7.85 -6.27 9.60
C GLN A 30 -9.25 -6.81 9.83
N LEU A 31 -9.67 -7.79 9.04
CA LEU A 31 -10.99 -8.39 9.15
C LEU A 31 -11.18 -9.06 10.52
N GLY A 32 -10.21 -9.86 10.95
CA GLY A 32 -10.24 -10.50 12.27
C GLY A 32 -10.33 -9.48 13.42
N MET A 33 -9.49 -8.45 13.39
CA MET A 33 -9.50 -7.39 14.40
C MET A 33 -10.79 -6.56 14.36
N TYR A 34 -11.35 -6.33 13.18
CA TYR A 34 -12.63 -5.65 13.06
C TYR A 34 -13.73 -6.41 13.81
N TYR A 35 -13.86 -7.72 13.61
CA TYR A 35 -14.86 -8.53 14.31
C TYR A 35 -14.64 -8.52 15.82
N VAL A 36 -13.40 -8.60 16.28
CA VAL A 36 -13.10 -8.49 17.72
C VAL A 36 -13.59 -7.15 18.26
N PHE A 37 -13.29 -6.04 17.61
CA PHE A 37 -13.69 -4.72 18.11
C PHE A 37 -15.19 -4.43 17.92
N ALA A 38 -15.77 -4.83 16.81
CA ALA A 38 -17.18 -4.56 16.53
C ALA A 38 -18.13 -5.45 17.34
N GLU A 39 -17.83 -6.76 17.47
CA GLU A 39 -18.74 -7.74 18.08
C GLU A 39 -18.36 -8.05 19.53
N ALA A 40 -17.09 -8.36 19.83
CA ALA A 40 -16.69 -8.73 21.17
C ALA A 40 -16.56 -7.52 22.12
N VAL A 41 -16.00 -6.41 21.64
CA VAL A 41 -15.85 -5.17 22.42
C VAL A 41 -17.10 -4.29 22.31
N GLY A 42 -17.91 -4.45 21.27
CA GLY A 42 -19.14 -3.68 21.07
C GLY A 42 -18.94 -2.27 20.50
N LEU A 43 -17.81 -2.00 19.87
CA LEU A 43 -17.54 -0.70 19.24
C LEU A 43 -18.44 -0.46 18.02
N THR A 44 -18.62 0.81 17.66
CA THR A 44 -19.31 1.15 16.40
C THR A 44 -18.51 0.67 15.20
N ALA A 45 -19.17 0.38 14.07
CA ALA A 45 -18.52 -0.07 12.84
C ALA A 45 -17.39 0.87 12.39
N VAL A 46 -17.59 2.17 12.51
CA VAL A 46 -16.58 3.19 12.14
C VAL A 46 -15.34 3.10 13.03
N ILE A 47 -15.51 3.07 14.35
CA ILE A 47 -14.38 3.00 15.30
C ILE A 47 -13.64 1.67 15.15
N ALA A 48 -14.36 0.57 15.04
CA ALA A 48 -13.79 -0.75 14.80
C ALA A 48 -12.96 -0.78 13.50
N THR A 49 -13.45 -0.12 12.43
CA THR A 49 -12.72 0.00 11.16
C THR A 49 -11.43 0.81 11.33
N ILE A 50 -11.46 1.97 11.99
CA ILE A 50 -10.29 2.81 12.18
C ILE A 50 -9.18 2.06 12.94
N ILE A 51 -9.54 1.41 14.05
CA ILE A 51 -8.56 0.69 14.90
C ILE A 51 -8.01 -0.53 14.16
N SER A 52 -8.88 -1.37 13.58
CA SER A 52 -8.44 -2.56 12.86
C SER A 52 -7.59 -2.24 11.63
N TYR A 53 -7.94 -1.17 10.91
CA TYR A 53 -7.12 -0.67 9.80
C TYR A 53 -5.76 -0.19 10.26
N GLY A 54 -5.69 0.59 11.35
CA GLY A 54 -4.43 1.07 11.92
C GLY A 54 -3.50 -0.07 12.31
N ILE A 55 -4.01 -1.10 12.97
CA ILE A 55 -3.25 -2.30 13.34
C ILE A 55 -2.75 -3.01 12.08
N SER A 56 -3.64 -3.28 11.13
CA SER A 56 -3.30 -3.93 9.87
C SER A 56 -2.27 -3.15 9.06
N PHE A 57 -2.38 -1.81 9.05
CA PHE A 57 -1.42 -0.93 8.39
C PHE A 57 -0.01 -1.07 8.98
N VAL A 58 0.13 -1.09 10.30
CA VAL A 58 1.44 -1.28 10.96
C VAL A 58 2.03 -2.63 10.58
N PHE A 59 1.24 -3.71 10.62
CA PHE A 59 1.68 -5.03 10.17
C PHE A 59 2.09 -5.03 8.70
N ASN A 60 1.27 -4.46 7.82
CA ASN A 60 1.57 -4.37 6.40
C ASN A 60 2.84 -3.56 6.13
N PHE A 61 3.04 -2.45 6.84
CA PHE A 61 4.23 -1.62 6.74
C PHE A 61 5.50 -2.38 7.15
N ILE A 62 5.45 -3.07 8.30
CA ILE A 62 6.57 -3.86 8.80
C ILE A 62 6.89 -5.00 7.83
N LEU A 63 5.89 -5.82 7.47
CA LEU A 63 6.09 -6.95 6.57
C LEU A 63 6.56 -6.52 5.18
N SER A 64 6.00 -5.44 4.63
CA SER A 64 6.41 -4.93 3.32
C SER A 64 7.87 -4.47 3.31
N ASN A 65 8.32 -3.81 4.37
CA ASN A 65 9.73 -3.39 4.47
C ASN A 65 10.69 -4.58 4.61
N PHE A 66 10.35 -5.58 5.44
CA PHE A 66 11.22 -6.73 5.66
C PHE A 66 11.16 -7.76 4.54
N PHE A 67 9.96 -8.04 4.00
CA PHE A 67 9.72 -9.17 3.09
C PHE A 67 9.73 -8.78 1.60
N THR A 68 9.21 -7.60 1.26
CA THR A 68 9.04 -7.21 -0.14
C THR A 68 10.24 -6.45 -0.68
N PHE A 69 10.79 -5.55 0.07
CA PHE A 69 11.75 -4.59 -0.47
C PHE A 69 13.21 -4.87 -0.11
N HIS A 70 13.52 -5.73 0.88
CA HIS A 70 14.90 -6.00 1.34
C HIS A 70 15.81 -4.76 1.39
N THR A 71 15.23 -3.57 1.45
CA THR A 71 15.92 -2.29 1.40
C THR A 71 15.62 -1.48 2.64
N ARG A 72 16.63 -0.75 3.11
CA ARG A 72 16.44 0.22 4.21
C ARG A 72 15.31 1.20 3.85
N PRO A 73 14.38 1.45 4.77
CA PRO A 73 13.25 2.34 4.50
C PRO A 73 13.79 3.73 4.15
N ASN A 74 13.53 4.16 2.93
CA ASN A 74 13.82 5.53 2.52
C ASN A 74 12.60 6.38 2.83
N ALA A 75 12.74 7.40 3.68
CA ALA A 75 11.64 8.26 4.15
C ALA A 75 10.73 8.80 3.03
N LYS A 76 11.32 9.12 1.85
CA LYS A 76 10.55 9.59 0.69
C LYS A 76 9.66 8.50 0.06
N LYS A 77 10.06 7.23 0.10
CA LYS A 77 9.24 6.10 -0.39
C LYS A 77 8.13 5.75 0.62
N GLY A 78 8.43 5.85 1.91
CA GLY A 78 7.48 5.64 2.99
C GLY A 78 6.33 6.65 2.97
N LEU A 79 6.59 7.92 2.68
CA LEU A 79 5.58 8.97 2.68
C LEU A 79 4.47 8.73 1.62
N GLY A 80 4.84 8.29 0.42
CA GLY A 80 3.85 7.95 -0.62
C GLY A 80 3.01 6.72 -0.28
N PHE A 81 3.61 5.75 0.41
CA PHE A 81 2.91 4.57 0.92
C PHE A 81 1.92 4.95 2.03
N ILE A 82 2.36 5.76 3.00
CA ILE A 82 1.52 6.29 4.08
C ILE A 82 0.35 7.11 3.51
N ALA A 83 0.61 8.01 2.57
CA ALA A 83 -0.43 8.82 1.94
C ALA A 83 -1.48 7.96 1.21
N SER A 84 -1.06 6.95 0.45
CA SER A 84 -1.96 6.02 -0.24
C SER A 84 -2.85 5.26 0.75
N HIS A 85 -2.27 4.80 1.87
CA HIS A 85 -3.01 4.11 2.90
C HIS A 85 -3.96 5.03 3.69
N ALA A 86 -3.57 6.28 3.94
CA ALA A 86 -4.43 7.26 4.59
C ALA A 86 -5.67 7.57 3.74
N ILE A 87 -5.50 7.74 2.43
CA ILE A 87 -6.62 7.92 1.48
C ILE A 87 -7.52 6.68 1.49
N ASN A 88 -6.93 5.49 1.43
CA ASN A 88 -7.69 4.24 1.42
C ASN A 88 -8.44 4.00 2.74
N MET A 89 -7.85 4.37 3.87
CA MET A 89 -8.50 4.32 5.18
C MET A 89 -9.73 5.24 5.22
N GLY A 90 -9.58 6.49 4.77
CA GLY A 90 -10.70 7.44 4.69
C GLY A 90 -11.83 6.92 3.82
N LEU A 91 -11.49 6.35 2.65
CA LEU A 91 -12.48 5.73 1.76
C LEU A 91 -13.19 4.55 2.44
N GLN A 92 -12.44 3.66 3.09
CA GLN A 92 -13.01 2.49 3.75
C GLN A 92 -13.92 2.87 4.92
N VAL A 93 -13.51 3.83 5.75
CA VAL A 93 -14.33 4.35 6.84
C VAL A 93 -15.64 4.94 6.31
N GLY A 94 -15.58 5.73 5.25
CA GLY A 94 -16.75 6.31 4.60
C GLY A 94 -17.69 5.23 4.05
N LEU A 95 -17.15 4.23 3.37
CA LEU A 95 -17.94 3.11 2.84
C LEU A 95 -18.58 2.26 3.95
N VAL A 96 -17.84 1.96 5.02
CA VAL A 96 -18.39 1.22 6.17
C VAL A 96 -19.52 2.02 6.82
N ALA A 97 -19.37 3.33 7.00
CA ALA A 97 -20.43 4.17 7.54
C ALA A 97 -21.70 4.13 6.67
N VAL A 98 -21.55 4.21 5.34
CA VAL A 98 -22.67 4.11 4.39
C VAL A 98 -23.31 2.72 4.43
N PHE A 99 -22.53 1.66 4.34
CA PHE A 99 -23.07 0.30 4.36
C PHE A 99 -23.74 -0.06 5.69
N ASN A 100 -23.24 0.48 6.80
CA ASN A 100 -23.84 0.25 8.13
C ASN A 100 -25.25 0.84 8.26
N ILE A 101 -25.69 1.72 7.36
CA ILE A 101 -27.07 2.22 7.30
C ILE A 101 -28.01 1.13 6.77
N PHE A 102 -27.54 0.29 5.82
CA PHE A 102 -28.36 -0.68 5.09
C PHE A 102 -28.20 -2.11 5.60
N MET A 103 -27.13 -2.39 6.36
CA MET A 103 -26.83 -3.74 6.84
C MET A 103 -26.20 -3.73 8.23
N PRO A 104 -26.23 -4.88 8.95
CA PRO A 104 -25.61 -5.00 10.27
C PRO A 104 -24.13 -4.65 10.23
N LYS A 105 -23.63 -4.06 11.33
CA LYS A 105 -22.21 -3.66 11.46
C LYS A 105 -21.24 -4.79 11.16
N SER A 106 -21.56 -6.03 11.53
CA SER A 106 -20.76 -7.22 11.24
C SER A 106 -20.54 -7.49 9.75
N LEU A 107 -21.46 -7.07 8.88
CA LEU A 107 -21.39 -7.29 7.45
C LEU A 107 -20.91 -6.05 6.68
N ALA A 108 -21.02 -4.85 7.25
CA ALA A 108 -20.72 -3.59 6.58
C ALA A 108 -19.27 -3.47 6.09
N ILE A 109 -18.31 -4.14 6.75
CA ILE A 109 -16.90 -4.12 6.36
C ILE A 109 -16.62 -4.91 5.07
N LEU A 110 -17.38 -5.97 4.79
CA LEU A 110 -17.10 -6.87 3.66
C LEU A 110 -17.18 -6.17 2.29
N PRO A 111 -18.29 -5.51 1.92
CA PRO A 111 -18.37 -4.78 0.66
C PRO A 111 -17.42 -3.57 0.63
N ALA A 112 -17.19 -2.91 1.78
CA ALA A 112 -16.22 -1.82 1.86
C ALA A 112 -14.80 -2.30 1.51
N MET A 113 -14.35 -3.44 2.06
CA MET A 113 -13.05 -4.04 1.73
C MET A 113 -12.99 -4.49 0.27
N ALA A 114 -14.05 -5.09 -0.26
CA ALA A 114 -14.10 -5.54 -1.65
C ALA A 114 -13.87 -4.37 -2.65
N ILE A 115 -14.32 -3.17 -2.30
CA ILE A 115 -14.08 -1.95 -3.09
C ILE A 115 -12.68 -1.39 -2.80
N CYS A 116 -12.27 -1.32 -1.54
CA CYS A 116 -11.02 -0.68 -1.13
C CYS A 116 -9.77 -1.45 -1.57
N VAL A 117 -9.80 -2.78 -1.64
CA VAL A 117 -8.63 -3.58 -2.04
C VAL A 117 -8.15 -3.26 -3.45
N PRO A 118 -8.99 -3.28 -4.52
CA PRO A 118 -8.56 -2.87 -5.84
C PRO A 118 -8.20 -1.39 -5.93
N VAL A 119 -8.89 -0.51 -5.22
CA VAL A 119 -8.57 0.92 -5.18
C VAL A 119 -7.19 1.14 -4.55
N ASN A 120 -6.88 0.48 -3.43
CA ASN A 120 -5.57 0.56 -2.80
C ASN A 120 -4.45 0.07 -3.74
N TYR A 121 -4.68 -1.02 -4.48
CA TYR A 121 -3.73 -1.49 -5.49
C TYR A 121 -3.45 -0.41 -6.56
N LEU A 122 -4.50 0.24 -7.06
CA LEU A 122 -4.36 1.31 -8.05
C LEU A 122 -3.61 2.52 -7.48
N LEU A 123 -3.94 2.96 -6.27
CA LEU A 123 -3.29 4.08 -5.60
C LEU A 123 -1.79 3.83 -5.39
N VAL A 124 -1.43 2.65 -4.87
CA VAL A 124 -0.03 2.26 -4.69
C VAL A 124 0.70 2.15 -6.02
N ARG A 125 0.07 1.59 -7.04
CA ARG A 125 0.64 1.49 -8.39
C ARG A 125 0.92 2.87 -8.98
N ILE A 126 -0.03 3.80 -8.90
CA ILE A 126 0.13 5.19 -9.39
C ILE A 126 1.26 5.89 -8.61
N ALA A 127 1.27 5.79 -7.29
CA ALA A 127 2.30 6.39 -6.44
C ALA A 127 3.71 5.86 -6.78
N LEU A 128 3.86 4.58 -7.04
CA LEU A 128 5.14 3.97 -7.41
C LEU A 128 5.55 4.31 -8.85
N THR A 129 4.62 4.31 -9.80
CA THR A 129 4.90 4.59 -11.22
C THR A 129 5.29 6.04 -11.44
N SER A 130 4.61 6.99 -10.81
CA SER A 130 4.93 8.41 -10.89
C SER A 130 6.35 8.72 -10.38
N LYS A 131 6.76 8.08 -9.28
CA LYS A 131 8.11 8.23 -8.71
C LYS A 131 9.21 7.62 -9.60
N LEU A 132 8.95 6.49 -10.23
CA LEU A 132 9.89 5.87 -11.18
C LEU A 132 10.10 6.74 -12.42
N THR A 133 9.05 7.39 -12.89
CA THR A 133 9.11 8.30 -14.05
C THR A 133 9.89 9.57 -13.71
N GLN A 134 9.71 10.14 -12.52
CA GLN A 134 10.48 11.31 -12.06
C GLN A 134 11.97 10.96 -11.88
N SER A 135 12.30 9.84 -11.25
CA SER A 135 13.68 9.39 -11.07
C SER A 135 14.40 9.12 -12.40
N LYS A 136 13.70 8.57 -13.41
CA LYS A 136 14.24 8.38 -14.75
C LYS A 136 14.49 9.71 -15.46
N LYS A 137 13.59 10.69 -15.35
CA LYS A 137 13.77 12.03 -15.94
C LYS A 137 14.92 12.78 -15.30
N GLU A 138 15.10 12.67 -13.99
CA GLU A 138 16.20 13.30 -13.25
C GLU A 138 17.55 12.71 -13.64
N LYS A 139 17.66 11.37 -13.71
CA LYS A 139 18.86 10.68 -14.20
C LYS A 139 19.17 11.00 -15.66
N ALA A 140 18.17 11.13 -16.52
CA ALA A 140 18.35 11.50 -17.91
C ALA A 140 18.87 12.94 -18.03
N LYS A 141 18.36 13.90 -17.23
CA LYS A 141 18.86 15.28 -17.18
C LYS A 141 20.32 15.34 -16.70
N VAL A 142 20.66 14.63 -15.63
CA VAL A 142 22.03 14.58 -15.09
C VAL A 142 23.01 13.98 -16.10
N ASN A 143 22.61 12.94 -16.83
CA ASN A 143 23.45 12.35 -17.88
C ASN A 143 23.60 13.26 -19.11
N GLN A 144 22.59 14.08 -19.40
CA GLN A 144 22.63 15.03 -20.51
C GLN A 144 23.55 16.22 -20.17
N ASP A 145 23.56 16.63 -18.89
CA ASP A 145 24.40 17.73 -18.41
C ASP A 145 25.92 17.33 -18.32
N LYS A 146 26.17 16.04 -18.16
CA LYS A 146 27.55 15.47 -18.12
C LYS A 146 28.15 15.13 -19.49
N ARG A 147 27.43 15.34 -20.59
CA ARG A 147 28.02 15.11 -21.93
C ARG A 147 29.01 16.20 -22.28
N PRO A 148 30.22 15.86 -22.82
CA PRO A 148 31.26 16.82 -23.14
C PRO A 148 30.88 17.87 -24.20
N ASP A 149 29.91 17.55 -25.01
CA ASP A 149 29.34 18.38 -26.09
C ASP A 149 28.13 19.23 -25.64
N ASN A 150 27.79 19.24 -24.35
CA ASN A 150 26.73 20.07 -23.82
C ASN A 150 27.21 21.52 -23.64
N PRO A 151 26.61 22.52 -24.31
CA PRO A 151 27.03 23.92 -24.18
C PRO A 151 26.84 24.52 -22.79
N ARG A 152 26.19 23.80 -21.86
CA ARG A 152 26.00 24.18 -20.45
C ARG A 152 26.94 23.47 -19.49
N SER A 153 27.87 22.62 -20.00
CA SER A 153 28.88 21.98 -19.19
C SER A 153 29.86 23.01 -18.64
N PRO A 154 30.16 23.07 -17.34
CA PRO A 154 31.21 23.98 -16.83
C PRO A 154 32.52 23.59 -17.46
N LYS A 155 33.10 24.54 -18.21
CA LYS A 155 34.46 24.42 -18.74
C LYS A 155 35.42 24.50 -17.56
N HIS A 156 36.13 23.40 -17.32
CA HIS A 156 37.30 23.37 -16.43
C HIS A 156 38.51 23.90 -17.18
#